data_f57a15beebd77960e8a617d62246f876
#
_entry.id   f57a15beebd77960e8a617d62246f876
#
_cell.length_a   1.000
_cell.length_b   1.000
_cell.length_c   1.000
_cell.angle_alpha   90.00
_cell.angle_beta   90.00
_cell.angle_gamma   90.00
#
_symmetry.space_group_name_H-M   'P 1'
#
loop_
_entity.id
_entity.type
_entity.pdbx_description
1 polymer ?
#
loop_
_entity_poly.entity_id
_entity_poly.type
_entity_poly.pdbx_seq_one_letter_code
_entity_poly.pdbx_strand_id
1 'polypeptide(L)' 'MKSELFKTLDKSDEKIYKQWARDNFKIGTDINKVWHPVIQKECEKINQEYIDKLTVL' A
#
# COMPACT_ATOMS: atom_id res chain seq x y z
N MET A 1 3.81 -1.13 -21.09
CA MET A 1 3.75 -1.21 -20.18
C MET A 1 2.61 -1.48 -19.46
N LYS A 2 2.58 -2.08 -18.61
CA LYS A 2 1.63 -2.48 -17.85
C LYS A 2 0.83 -1.49 -17.24
N SER A 3 1.23 -0.42 -17.22
CA SER A 3 0.54 0.59 -16.49
C SER A 3 -0.76 1.02 -17.11
N GLU A 4 -1.11 0.50 -18.23
CA GLU A 4 -2.40 0.83 -18.79
C GLU A 4 -3.55 0.35 -17.96
N LEU A 5 -3.32 -0.63 -17.10
CA LEU A 5 -4.37 -1.12 -16.24
C LEU A 5 -4.66 -0.17 -15.11
N PHE A 6 -3.75 0.74 -14.84
CA PHE A 6 -3.90 1.64 -13.70
C PHE A 6 -3.61 3.05 -14.17
N LYS A 7 -4.48 3.96 -13.84
CA LYS A 7 -4.22 5.32 -14.22
C LYS A 7 -3.29 6.00 -13.24
N THR A 8 -2.63 7.02 -13.71
CA THR A 8 -1.76 7.81 -12.86
C THR A 8 -2.63 8.60 -11.89
N LEU A 9 -2.27 8.58 -10.64
CA LEU A 9 -3.02 9.30 -9.62
C LEU A 9 -2.35 10.62 -9.32
N ASP A 10 -3.15 11.66 -9.08
CA ASP A 10 -2.56 12.90 -8.61
C ASP A 10 -2.39 12.78 -7.09
N LYS A 11 -1.84 13.80 -6.47
CA LYS A 11 -1.52 13.72 -5.05
C LYS A 11 -2.72 13.50 -4.17
N SER A 12 -3.84 14.09 -4.52
CA SER A 12 -5.05 13.92 -3.73
C SER A 12 -5.55 12.49 -3.80
N ASP A 13 -5.53 11.91 -4.98
CA ASP A 13 -5.99 10.54 -5.14
C ASP A 13 -5.04 9.57 -4.47
N GLU A 14 -3.73 9.84 -4.55
CA GLU A 14 -2.77 9.00 -3.85
C GLU A 14 -3.06 8.94 -2.38
N LYS A 15 -3.37 10.08 -1.78
CA LYS A 15 -3.67 10.11 -0.37
C LYS A 15 -4.86 9.25 -0.02
N ILE A 16 -5.89 9.32 -0.84
CA ILE A 16 -7.10 8.54 -0.62
C ILE A 16 -6.79 7.05 -0.71
N TYR A 17 -6.02 6.67 -1.72
CA TYR A 17 -5.69 5.26 -1.92
C TYR A 17 -4.81 4.74 -0.79
N LYS A 18 -3.86 5.55 -0.34
CA LYS A 18 -2.99 5.16 0.75
C LYS A 18 -3.78 5.02 2.05
N GLN A 19 -4.71 5.92 2.29
CA GLN A 19 -5.53 5.83 3.48
C GLN A 19 -6.41 4.59 3.43
N TRP A 20 -6.94 4.28 2.25
CA TRP A 20 -7.74 3.07 2.10
C TRP A 20 -6.92 1.84 2.48
N ALA A 21 -5.66 1.81 2.03
CA ALA A 21 -4.80 0.67 2.33
C ALA A 21 -4.60 0.55 3.84
N ARG A 22 -4.36 1.66 4.51
CA ARG A 22 -4.15 1.62 5.95
C ARG A 22 -5.40 1.21 6.71
N ASP A 23 -6.56 1.55 6.16
CA ASP A 23 -7.82 1.20 6.81
C ASP A 23 -8.20 -0.25 6.58
N ASN A 24 -7.79 -0.82 5.47
CA ASN A 24 -8.27 -2.14 5.05
C ASN A 24 -7.23 -3.24 5.05
N PHE A 25 -5.97 -2.90 4.92
CA PHE A 25 -4.92 -3.91 4.87
C PHE A 25 -4.57 -4.38 6.28
N LYS A 26 -4.43 -5.69 6.44
CA LYS A 26 -4.02 -6.24 7.73
C LYS A 26 -2.61 -6.79 7.63
N ILE A 27 -1.83 -6.54 8.67
CA ILE A 27 -0.45 -7.02 8.72
C ILE A 27 -0.44 -8.53 8.56
N GLY A 28 0.44 -9.01 7.72
CA GLY A 28 0.56 -10.44 7.49
C GLY A 28 -0.31 -10.97 6.36
N THR A 29 -1.17 -10.14 5.81
CA THR A 29 -2.00 -10.53 4.69
C THR A 29 -1.20 -10.37 3.40
N ASP A 30 -1.42 -11.29 2.45
CA ASP A 30 -0.75 -11.16 1.17
C ASP A 30 -1.24 -9.91 0.44
N ILE A 31 -0.31 -9.23 -0.21
CA ILE A 31 -0.66 -8.05 -0.97
C ILE A 31 -1.24 -8.50 -2.30
N ASN A 32 -2.45 -8.06 -2.57
CA ASN A 32 -3.15 -8.48 -3.77
C ASN A 32 -2.58 -7.73 -4.98
N LYS A 33 -2.12 -8.48 -5.95
CA LYS A 33 -1.46 -7.88 -7.10
C LYS A 33 -2.39 -7.19 -8.07
N VAL A 34 -3.69 -7.35 -7.88
CA VAL A 34 -4.63 -6.60 -8.71
C VAL A 34 -4.91 -5.21 -8.15
N TRP A 35 -4.39 -4.91 -6.96
CA TRP A 35 -4.54 -3.57 -6.43
C TRP A 35 -3.65 -2.59 -7.18
N HIS A 36 -4.03 -1.34 -7.15
CA HIS A 36 -3.22 -0.31 -7.77
C HIS A 36 -1.82 -0.32 -7.16
N PRO A 37 -0.78 -0.05 -7.94
CA PRO A 37 0.58 -0.06 -7.41
C PRO A 37 0.79 0.84 -6.20
N VAL A 38 0.09 1.95 -6.12
CA VAL A 38 0.18 2.85 -4.98
C VAL A 38 -0.28 2.13 -3.72
N ILE A 39 -1.37 1.37 -3.82
CA ILE A 39 -1.89 0.63 -2.69
C ILE A 39 -0.92 -0.49 -2.32
N GLN A 40 -0.36 -1.17 -3.30
CA GLN A 40 0.59 -2.23 -3.03
C GLN A 40 1.81 -1.70 -2.29
N LYS A 41 2.33 -0.56 -2.73
CA LYS A 41 3.49 0.03 -2.07
C LYS A 41 3.16 0.45 -0.65
N GLU A 42 1.99 0.99 -0.44
CA GLU A 42 1.61 1.41 0.89
C GLU A 42 1.47 0.20 1.81
N CYS A 43 0.96 -0.92 1.31
CA CYS A 43 0.88 -2.14 2.09
C CYS A 43 2.27 -2.64 2.49
N GLU A 44 3.23 -2.54 1.58
CA GLU A 44 4.61 -2.89 1.89
C GLU A 44 5.17 -2.01 2.99
N LYS A 45 4.84 -0.73 2.94
CA LYS A 45 5.27 0.19 3.98
C LYS A 45 4.67 -0.17 5.32
N ILE A 46 3.40 -0.53 5.33
CA ILE A 46 2.72 -0.89 6.55
C ILE A 46 3.40 -2.11 7.18
N ASN A 47 3.73 -3.10 6.36
CA ASN A 47 4.43 -4.28 6.84
C ASN A 47 5.79 -3.91 7.40
N GLN A 48 6.50 -3.04 6.71
CA GLN A 48 7.84 -2.64 7.15
C GLN A 48 7.77 -1.86 8.46
N GLU A 49 6.79 -1.01 8.60
CA GLU A 49 6.61 -0.25 9.85
C GLU A 49 6.35 -1.20 11.00
N TYR A 50 5.59 -2.23 10.76
CA TYR A 50 5.29 -3.21 11.79
C TYR A 50 6.56 -3.96 12.21
N ILE A 51 7.36 -4.37 11.23
CA ILE A 51 8.61 -5.06 11.49
C ILE A 51 9.57 -4.15 12.26
N ASP A 52 9.62 -2.90 11.85
CA ASP A 52 10.49 -1.92 12.53
C ASP A 52 10.08 -1.76 13.98
N LYS A 53 8.78 -1.75 14.25
CA LYS A 53 8.33 -1.66 15.62
C LYS A 53 8.72 -2.85 16.44
N LEU A 54 8.72 -4.03 15.84
CA LEU A 54 9.09 -5.24 16.56
C LEU A 54 10.56 -5.30 16.87
N THR A 55 11.39 -4.68 16.03
CA THR A 55 12.83 -4.77 16.19
C THR A 55 13.43 -3.62 16.97
N VAL A 56 12.65 -2.58 17.24
CA VAL A 56 13.16 -1.47 18.01
C VAL A 56 12.96 -1.79 19.48
N LEU A 57 14.04 -1.94 20.18
CA LEU A 57 13.95 -2.26 21.60
C LEU A 57 14.78 -1.29 22.44
#